data_0797b08e4b33f14332b2d637f95d1e3c
#
_entry.id   0797b08e4b33f14332b2d637f95d1e3c
#
_cell.length_a   1.000
_cell.length_b   1.000
_cell.length_c   1.000
_cell.angle_alpha   90.00
_cell.angle_beta   90.00
_cell.angle_gamma   90.00
#
_symmetry.space_group_name_H-M   'P 1'
#
loop_
_entity.id
_entity.type
_entity.pdbx_description
1 polymer ?
#
loop_
_entity_poly.entity_id
_entity_poly.type
_entity_poly.pdbx_seq_one_letter_code
_entity_poly.pdbx_strand_id
1 'polypeptide(L)'
;MRIARRWVGAGLMVMGGLASPALAQNLFVVTATGNGNTVTVGGDSIIDLVDSAVNTQDQFAQFQDVNATFALNYGGIADAITITKNSGNTQASLTFGPTGTTRTFTGTSQDDLENQIEDYLKKQGGADFTAFLKAVNAQSVIAVSDGNPNATTARMAGWAFDRFGFSADQRKAYTLRPGAAPAPQGAQGGGDPDTGADAPVMERANAGFQLYVGASGQSYSAGDFDGESATIFGAADFNFSTRVGLSLGSFLAYNTVGDADVFHVGLTLGVPVRLVLPGEATPFTWQVTPFGQVGGSGSEDIGAGGLIIGGGITSYLAWHISDRWTLAMANQYTHYEGEKLSFSDFEIDPGVSQGVMKHGLRVSCRLTECWYAYAGASYSTFTDDASIDSWVSPAVGVGYGSIAGSGVQIGFIGDYGDDYSASGFRIAGNLVF
;
A
#
# COMPACT_ATOMS: atom_id res chain seq x y z
N MET A 1 14.52 -11.58 -17.13
CA MET A 1 14.39 -10.52 -16.14
C MET A 1 15.15 -9.22 -16.48
N ARG A 2 16.28 -9.24 -17.20
CA ARG A 2 17.00 -8.00 -17.60
C ARG A 2 16.26 -7.06 -18.58
N ILE A 3 15.16 -7.47 -19.20
CA ILE A 3 14.41 -6.66 -20.19
C ILE A 3 13.41 -5.71 -19.51
N ALA A 4 12.87 -6.06 -18.33
CA ALA A 4 11.94 -5.20 -17.58
C ALA A 4 12.63 -3.96 -16.99
N ARG A 5 13.91 -4.06 -16.59
CA ARG A 5 14.70 -2.91 -16.07
C ARG A 5 14.81 -1.74 -17.07
N ARG A 6 14.79 -1.99 -18.39
CA ARG A 6 14.99 -0.92 -19.40
C ARG A 6 13.75 -0.10 -19.71
N TRP A 7 12.55 -0.59 -19.46
CA TRP A 7 11.30 0.12 -19.78
C TRP A 7 10.73 0.90 -18.60
N VAL A 8 10.97 0.45 -17.37
CA VAL A 8 10.59 1.20 -16.14
C VAL A 8 11.53 2.40 -15.93
N GLY A 9 12.83 2.25 -16.21
CA GLY A 9 13.82 3.33 -16.12
C GLY A 9 13.60 4.50 -17.08
N ALA A 10 12.98 4.28 -18.24
CA ALA A 10 12.74 5.35 -19.22
C ALA A 10 11.56 6.26 -18.85
N GLY A 11 10.59 5.77 -18.06
CA GLY A 11 9.46 6.58 -17.57
C GLY A 11 9.79 7.40 -16.31
N LEU A 12 10.76 6.92 -15.50
CA LEU A 12 11.19 7.61 -14.26
C LEU A 12 12.22 8.72 -14.49
N MET A 13 13.01 8.67 -15.58
CA MET A 13 14.05 9.68 -15.85
C MET A 13 13.56 11.10 -16.11
N VAL A 14 12.25 11.33 -16.26
CA VAL A 14 11.69 12.69 -16.47
C VAL A 14 11.37 13.39 -15.15
N MET A 15 11.37 12.70 -14.00
CA MET A 15 11.03 13.27 -12.70
C MET A 15 12.21 13.35 -11.70
N GLY A 16 13.38 12.87 -12.08
CA GLY A 16 14.56 12.88 -11.23
C GLY A 16 15.28 14.23 -11.18
N GLY A 17 14.89 15.07 -10.27
CA GLY A 17 15.61 16.29 -9.97
C GLY A 17 15.50 16.68 -8.51
N LEU A 18 16.63 16.52 -7.79
CA LEU A 18 16.94 16.97 -6.43
C LEU A 18 16.85 15.92 -5.31
N ALA A 19 17.44 14.73 -5.50
CA ALA A 19 17.86 13.94 -4.37
C ALA A 19 19.30 14.32 -4.01
N SER A 20 19.54 14.78 -2.80
CA SER A 20 20.90 14.83 -2.23
C SER A 20 21.39 13.39 -2.11
N PRO A 21 22.65 13.08 -2.44
CA PRO A 21 23.17 11.74 -2.18
C PRO A 21 23.30 11.59 -0.65
N ALA A 22 22.30 10.98 -0.03
CA ALA A 22 22.48 10.37 1.28
C ALA A 22 23.53 9.25 1.13
N LEU A 23 24.44 9.13 2.08
CA LEU A 23 25.36 8.00 2.14
C LEU A 23 24.48 6.75 2.25
N ALA A 24 24.50 5.88 1.24
CA ALA A 24 23.74 4.64 1.24
C ALA A 24 24.07 3.87 2.53
N GLN A 25 23.08 3.68 3.38
CA GLN A 25 23.20 2.86 4.57
C GLN A 25 22.79 1.45 4.18
N ASN A 26 23.66 0.46 4.43
CA ASN A 26 23.35 -0.93 4.13
C ASN A 26 22.06 -1.36 4.86
N LEU A 27 21.14 -1.96 4.13
CA LEU A 27 19.89 -2.50 4.70
C LEU A 27 20.17 -3.67 5.65
N PHE A 28 21.24 -4.40 5.39
CA PHE A 28 21.66 -5.58 6.16
C PHE A 28 23.13 -5.45 6.55
N VAL A 29 23.42 -5.71 7.82
CA VAL A 29 24.79 -5.69 8.32
C VAL A 29 24.98 -6.89 9.25
N VAL A 30 25.94 -7.76 8.94
CA VAL A 30 26.39 -8.83 9.84
C VAL A 30 27.70 -8.43 10.51
N THR A 31 27.70 -8.47 11.83
CA THR A 31 28.89 -8.27 12.65
C THR A 31 29.23 -9.54 13.40
N ALA A 32 30.41 -10.10 13.15
CA ALA A 32 30.95 -11.23 13.90
C ALA A 32 31.98 -10.74 14.91
N THR A 33 31.86 -11.19 16.16
CA THR A 33 32.79 -10.86 17.25
C THR A 33 33.25 -12.13 17.96
N GLY A 34 34.54 -12.20 18.28
CA GLY A 34 35.11 -13.32 19.04
C GLY A 34 36.59 -13.17 19.25
N ASN A 35 37.11 -13.63 20.39
CA ASN A 35 38.50 -13.60 20.73
C ASN A 35 39.18 -12.21 20.56
N GLY A 36 38.41 -11.13 20.82
CA GLY A 36 38.90 -9.74 20.67
C GLY A 36 38.93 -9.21 19.25
N ASN A 37 38.51 -10.00 18.26
CA ASN A 37 38.40 -9.60 16.85
C ASN A 37 36.93 -9.28 16.49
N THR A 38 36.78 -8.39 15.50
CA THR A 38 35.49 -8.02 14.94
C THR A 38 35.61 -7.97 13.42
N VAL A 39 34.65 -8.56 12.73
CA VAL A 39 34.46 -8.46 11.26
C VAL A 39 33.04 -8.01 11.01
N THR A 40 32.88 -7.03 10.12
CA THR A 40 31.57 -6.50 9.72
C THR A 40 31.47 -6.56 8.20
N VAL A 41 30.36 -7.09 7.69
CA VAL A 41 29.98 -7.08 6.29
C VAL A 41 28.56 -6.54 6.17
N GLY A 42 28.29 -5.84 5.09
CA GLY A 42 26.99 -5.26 4.81
C GLY A 42 26.59 -5.43 3.35
N GLY A 43 25.31 -5.27 3.09
CA GLY A 43 24.72 -5.28 1.76
C GLY A 43 23.37 -4.57 1.74
N ASP A 44 23.01 -4.05 0.58
CA ASP A 44 21.72 -3.39 0.35
C ASP A 44 20.62 -4.42 0.01
N SER A 45 21.01 -5.67 -0.17
CA SER A 45 20.10 -6.82 -0.28
C SER A 45 20.64 -8.00 0.52
N ILE A 46 19.77 -8.98 0.80
CA ILE A 46 20.21 -10.26 1.39
C ILE A 46 21.23 -10.97 0.47
N ILE A 47 21.05 -10.83 -0.85
CA ILE A 47 21.97 -11.44 -1.84
C ILE A 47 23.34 -10.78 -1.74
N ASP A 48 23.42 -9.45 -1.71
CA ASP A 48 24.67 -8.71 -1.57
C ASP A 48 25.35 -8.99 -0.24
N LEU A 49 24.56 -9.16 0.83
CA LEU A 49 25.08 -9.56 2.13
C LEU A 49 25.74 -10.95 2.07
N VAL A 50 25.06 -11.93 1.43
CA VAL A 50 25.61 -13.29 1.26
C VAL A 50 26.87 -13.27 0.41
N ASP A 51 26.87 -12.56 -0.71
CA ASP A 51 28.02 -12.41 -1.59
C ASP A 51 29.19 -11.74 -0.85
N SER A 52 28.92 -10.70 -0.06
CA SER A 52 29.92 -10.02 0.79
C SER A 52 30.48 -10.97 1.83
N ALA A 53 29.64 -11.78 2.47
CA ALA A 53 30.06 -12.76 3.45
C ALA A 53 30.93 -13.87 2.82
N VAL A 54 30.55 -14.36 1.62
CA VAL A 54 31.34 -15.35 0.85
C VAL A 54 32.70 -14.76 0.44
N ASN A 55 32.74 -13.54 -0.05
CA ASN A 55 33.99 -12.88 -0.47
C ASN A 55 34.93 -12.57 0.71
N THR A 56 34.40 -12.54 1.93
CA THR A 56 35.17 -12.30 3.17
C THR A 56 35.27 -13.54 4.05
N GLN A 57 34.96 -14.75 3.54
CA GLN A 57 34.94 -16.00 4.31
C GLN A 57 36.26 -16.27 5.05
N ASP A 58 37.41 -15.91 4.46
CA ASP A 58 38.72 -16.07 5.11
C ASP A 58 38.81 -15.24 6.40
N GLN A 59 38.15 -14.10 6.49
CA GLN A 59 38.08 -13.27 7.70
C GLN A 59 37.17 -13.90 8.75
N PHE A 60 36.13 -14.61 8.37
CA PHE A 60 35.25 -15.35 9.27
C PHE A 60 35.88 -16.65 9.78
N ALA A 61 36.88 -17.21 9.09
CA ALA A 61 37.59 -18.42 9.53
C ALA A 61 38.23 -18.28 10.94
N GLN A 62 38.60 -17.07 11.35
CA GLN A 62 39.12 -16.79 12.69
C GLN A 62 38.12 -17.07 13.81
N PHE A 63 36.82 -17.18 13.51
CA PHE A 63 35.77 -17.46 14.49
C PHE A 63 35.38 -18.95 14.57
N GLN A 64 36.00 -19.84 13.78
CA GLN A 64 35.65 -21.25 13.75
C GLN A 64 35.81 -21.94 15.10
N ASP A 65 36.96 -21.81 15.73
CA ASP A 65 37.30 -22.57 16.94
C ASP A 65 37.30 -21.71 18.21
N VAL A 66 36.57 -20.61 18.21
CA VAL A 66 36.46 -19.70 19.35
C VAL A 66 34.97 -19.48 19.71
N ASN A 67 34.74 -18.99 20.94
CA ASN A 67 33.44 -18.44 21.28
C ASN A 67 33.21 -17.21 20.41
N ALA A 68 32.10 -17.21 19.64
CA ALA A 68 31.80 -16.14 18.70
C ALA A 68 30.31 -15.76 18.72
N THR A 69 30.07 -14.50 18.47
CA THR A 69 28.71 -13.94 18.29
C THR A 69 28.60 -13.34 16.92
N PHE A 70 27.55 -13.68 16.20
CA PHE A 70 27.17 -13.13 14.92
C PHE A 70 25.86 -12.39 15.11
N ALA A 71 25.86 -11.08 14.85
CA ALA A 71 24.69 -10.22 14.97
C ALA A 71 24.31 -9.69 13.60
N LEU A 72 23.03 -9.87 13.22
CA LEU A 72 22.43 -9.33 12.01
C LEU A 72 21.59 -8.11 12.36
N ASN A 73 21.95 -6.96 11.80
CA ASN A 73 21.06 -5.80 11.72
C ASN A 73 20.19 -5.94 10.47
N TYR A 74 18.91 -5.69 10.60
CA TYR A 74 17.92 -5.86 9.56
C TYR A 74 17.04 -4.61 9.44
N GLY A 75 17.13 -3.88 8.33
CA GLY A 75 16.25 -2.76 8.02
C GLY A 75 16.17 -1.69 9.12
N GLY A 76 17.32 -1.31 9.70
CA GLY A 76 17.40 -0.34 10.80
C GLY A 76 17.24 -0.95 12.20
N ILE A 77 16.87 -2.22 12.32
CA ILE A 77 16.78 -2.92 13.62
C ILE A 77 18.13 -3.50 13.98
N ALA A 78 18.76 -2.98 15.03
CA ALA A 78 20.01 -3.50 15.55
C ALA A 78 19.80 -4.88 16.19
N ASP A 79 20.77 -5.79 15.96
CA ASP A 79 20.78 -7.14 16.55
C ASP A 79 19.47 -7.90 16.33
N ALA A 80 18.83 -7.70 15.16
CA ALA A 80 17.55 -8.32 14.83
C ALA A 80 17.60 -9.86 15.01
N ILE A 81 18.72 -10.47 14.60
CA ILE A 81 19.02 -11.88 14.86
C ILE A 81 20.46 -11.97 15.40
N THR A 82 20.63 -12.68 16.51
CA THR A 82 21.96 -12.93 17.09
C THR A 82 22.18 -14.42 17.27
N ILE A 83 23.30 -14.94 16.76
CA ILE A 83 23.77 -16.30 16.98
C ILE A 83 25.04 -16.27 17.80
N THR A 84 25.05 -16.90 18.97
CA THR A 84 26.24 -17.05 19.80
C THR A 84 26.62 -18.53 19.86
N LYS A 85 27.84 -18.88 19.51
CA LYS A 85 28.34 -20.25 19.54
C LYS A 85 29.55 -20.43 20.49
N ASN A 86 29.72 -21.64 20.96
CA ASN A 86 30.91 -22.03 21.74
C ASN A 86 32.11 -22.40 20.84
N SER A 87 33.30 -22.45 21.43
CA SER A 87 34.55 -22.79 20.73
C SER A 87 34.61 -24.23 20.19
N GLY A 88 33.80 -25.13 20.73
CA GLY A 88 33.70 -26.52 20.24
C GLY A 88 32.72 -26.75 19.12
N ASN A 89 32.03 -25.71 18.66
CA ASN A 89 30.95 -25.79 17.63
C ASN A 89 29.87 -26.85 17.94
N THR A 90 29.62 -27.12 19.22
CA THR A 90 28.64 -28.12 19.68
C THR A 90 27.47 -27.49 20.40
N GLN A 91 27.50 -26.19 20.62
CA GLN A 91 26.40 -25.45 21.23
C GLN A 91 26.28 -24.07 20.60
N ALA A 92 25.05 -23.64 20.29
CA ALA A 92 24.73 -22.30 19.88
C ALA A 92 23.41 -21.83 20.48
N SER A 93 23.28 -20.53 20.63
CA SER A 93 22.02 -19.85 21.00
C SER A 93 21.64 -18.90 19.88
N LEU A 94 20.41 -19.03 19.40
CA LEU A 94 19.78 -18.12 18.45
C LEU A 94 18.82 -17.20 19.22
N THR A 95 19.00 -15.90 19.10
CA THR A 95 18.13 -14.90 19.72
C THR A 95 17.50 -14.03 18.66
N PHE A 96 16.18 -13.87 18.71
CA PHE A 96 15.43 -12.88 17.95
C PHE A 96 15.32 -11.61 18.80
N GLY A 97 16.11 -10.58 18.44
CA GLY A 97 16.23 -9.33 19.20
C GLY A 97 14.89 -8.65 19.49
N PRO A 98 14.04 -8.39 18.45
CA PRO A 98 12.76 -7.70 18.64
C PRO A 98 11.80 -8.37 19.62
N THR A 99 11.86 -9.69 19.76
CA THR A 99 10.99 -10.45 20.69
C THR A 99 11.71 -10.86 21.98
N GLY A 100 13.05 -10.79 22.02
CA GLY A 100 13.86 -11.34 23.09
C GLY A 100 13.85 -12.87 23.17
N THR A 101 13.23 -13.56 22.21
CA THR A 101 13.10 -15.00 22.20
C THR A 101 14.46 -15.66 21.94
N THR A 102 14.91 -16.55 22.82
CA THR A 102 16.17 -17.27 22.66
C THR A 102 15.96 -18.78 22.63
N ARG A 103 16.64 -19.45 21.69
CA ARG A 103 16.66 -20.90 21.55
C ARG A 103 18.10 -21.41 21.62
N THR A 104 18.34 -22.45 22.39
CA THR A 104 19.66 -23.08 22.50
C THR A 104 19.65 -24.43 21.81
N PHE A 105 20.66 -24.67 21.00
CA PHE A 105 20.89 -25.89 20.25
C PHE A 105 22.14 -26.58 20.76
N THR A 106 22.15 -27.90 20.77
CA THR A 106 23.31 -28.70 21.18
C THR A 106 23.47 -29.85 20.19
N GLY A 107 24.56 -29.83 19.46
CA GLY A 107 24.90 -30.84 18.47
C GLY A 107 26.07 -31.72 18.92
N THR A 108 26.24 -32.84 18.23
CA THR A 108 27.39 -33.77 18.41
C THR A 108 28.57 -33.36 17.52
N SER A 109 28.35 -32.51 16.55
CA SER A 109 29.33 -31.92 15.63
C SER A 109 28.84 -30.55 15.15
N GLN A 110 29.70 -29.81 14.43
CA GLN A 110 29.29 -28.57 13.77
C GLN A 110 28.15 -28.78 12.78
N ASP A 111 28.25 -29.78 11.91
CA ASP A 111 27.24 -30.11 10.91
C ASP A 111 25.88 -30.46 11.58
N ASP A 112 25.91 -31.19 12.70
CA ASP A 112 24.70 -31.52 13.45
C ASP A 112 24.07 -30.26 14.07
N LEU A 113 24.86 -29.34 14.58
CA LEU A 113 24.41 -28.07 15.13
C LEU A 113 23.79 -27.17 14.05
N GLU A 114 24.47 -27.06 12.91
CA GLU A 114 23.97 -26.29 11.75
C GLU A 114 22.64 -26.84 11.24
N ASN A 115 22.53 -28.17 11.09
CA ASN A 115 21.28 -28.82 10.66
C ASN A 115 20.13 -28.57 11.65
N GLN A 116 20.40 -28.56 12.97
CA GLN A 116 19.38 -28.28 13.98
C GLN A 116 18.88 -26.83 13.88
N ILE A 117 19.76 -25.87 13.66
CA ILE A 117 19.39 -24.45 13.48
C ILE A 117 18.60 -24.28 12.18
N GLU A 118 19.06 -24.90 11.09
CA GLU A 118 18.39 -24.86 9.79
C GLU A 118 16.98 -25.49 9.86
N ASP A 119 16.84 -26.66 10.47
CA ASP A 119 15.56 -27.33 10.66
C ASP A 119 14.60 -26.52 11.53
N TYR A 120 15.13 -25.85 12.58
CA TYR A 120 14.33 -24.96 13.41
C TYR A 120 13.80 -23.76 12.58
N LEU A 121 14.66 -23.11 11.82
CA LEU A 121 14.27 -21.97 10.99
C LEU A 121 13.27 -22.39 9.88
N LYS A 122 13.46 -23.56 9.29
CA LYS A 122 12.59 -24.06 8.20
C LYS A 122 11.25 -24.65 8.68
N LYS A 123 11.22 -25.39 9.78
CA LYS A 123 10.09 -26.29 10.11
C LYS A 123 9.47 -26.04 11.49
N GLN A 124 10.24 -25.62 12.47
CA GLN A 124 9.83 -25.61 13.88
C GLN A 124 9.72 -24.22 14.50
N GLY A 125 10.33 -23.23 13.90
CA GLY A 125 10.33 -21.87 14.39
C GLY A 125 9.04 -21.09 14.12
N GLY A 126 8.00 -21.76 13.54
CA GLY A 126 6.81 -21.09 13.03
C GLY A 126 6.25 -20.00 13.96
N ALA A 127 5.94 -20.33 15.21
CA ALA A 127 5.39 -19.35 16.15
C ALA A 127 6.41 -18.27 16.57
N ASP A 128 7.67 -18.66 16.84
CA ASP A 128 8.72 -17.72 17.25
C ASP A 128 9.13 -16.84 16.06
N PHE A 129 9.19 -17.42 14.85
CA PHE A 129 9.52 -16.69 13.64
C PHE A 129 8.38 -15.76 13.21
N THR A 130 7.12 -16.19 13.31
CA THR A 130 5.95 -15.32 13.09
C THR A 130 5.95 -14.15 14.08
N ALA A 131 6.23 -14.41 15.36
CA ALA A 131 6.34 -13.34 16.36
C ALA A 131 7.49 -12.36 16.04
N PHE A 132 8.64 -12.90 15.57
CA PHE A 132 9.75 -12.09 15.10
C PHE A 132 9.35 -11.22 13.91
N LEU A 133 8.71 -11.78 12.86
CA LEU A 133 8.26 -11.01 11.69
C LEU A 133 7.24 -9.94 12.08
N LYS A 134 6.31 -10.24 12.98
CA LYS A 134 5.38 -9.26 13.52
C LYS A 134 6.12 -8.11 14.21
N ALA A 135 7.11 -8.42 15.03
CA ALA A 135 7.90 -7.41 15.71
C ALA A 135 8.80 -6.60 14.76
N VAL A 136 9.28 -7.23 13.66
CA VAL A 136 10.00 -6.53 12.58
C VAL A 136 9.06 -5.55 11.87
N ASN A 137 7.84 -5.97 11.51
CA ASN A 137 6.84 -5.08 10.91
C ASN A 137 6.52 -3.88 11.80
N ALA A 138 6.51 -4.07 13.13
CA ALA A 138 6.25 -2.99 14.09
C ALA A 138 7.45 -2.04 14.31
N GLN A 139 8.66 -2.41 13.90
CA GLN A 139 9.88 -1.64 14.20
C GLN A 139 10.64 -1.18 12.96
N SER A 140 10.53 -1.90 11.84
CA SER A 140 11.28 -1.57 10.62
C SER A 140 10.50 -0.62 9.72
N VAL A 141 11.07 0.53 9.43
CA VAL A 141 10.50 1.52 8.50
C VAL A 141 10.49 1.05 7.04
N ILE A 142 11.17 -0.06 6.73
CA ILE A 142 11.23 -0.69 5.41
C ILE A 142 10.45 -2.00 5.34
N ALA A 143 9.69 -2.35 6.37
CA ALA A 143 8.88 -3.57 6.37
C ALA A 143 7.93 -3.62 5.16
N VAL A 144 7.91 -4.78 4.46
CA VAL A 144 7.23 -4.93 3.18
C VAL A 144 5.73 -5.14 3.34
N SER A 145 5.34 -5.90 4.37
CA SER A 145 3.95 -6.35 4.53
C SER A 145 3.09 -5.37 5.31
N ASP A 146 3.63 -4.78 6.37
CA ASP A 146 2.89 -3.95 7.32
C ASP A 146 3.78 -2.94 8.06
N GLY A 147 3.18 -2.02 8.83
CA GLY A 147 3.85 -1.17 9.80
C GLY A 147 4.40 0.16 9.28
N ASN A 148 4.27 0.47 7.99
CA ASN A 148 4.67 1.75 7.42
C ASN A 148 3.82 2.14 6.19
N PRO A 149 3.85 3.43 5.74
CA PRO A 149 3.03 3.89 4.62
C PRO A 149 3.29 3.20 3.27
N ASN A 150 4.47 2.63 3.07
CA ASN A 150 4.85 1.91 1.85
C ASN A 150 4.51 0.41 1.89
N ALA A 151 4.16 -0.11 3.06
CA ALA A 151 3.78 -1.51 3.24
C ALA A 151 2.47 -1.85 2.51
N THR A 152 2.27 -3.14 2.25
CA THR A 152 1.09 -3.66 1.52
C THR A 152 -0.22 -3.26 2.16
N THR A 153 -0.34 -3.36 3.50
CA THR A 153 -1.56 -2.99 4.25
C THR A 153 -1.93 -1.52 4.03
N ALA A 154 -0.96 -0.60 4.16
CA ALA A 154 -1.17 0.83 3.96
C ALA A 154 -1.55 1.16 2.51
N ARG A 155 -0.91 0.50 1.52
CA ARG A 155 -1.21 0.68 0.09
C ARG A 155 -2.60 0.18 -0.26
N MET A 156 -2.99 -0.99 0.24
CA MET A 156 -4.34 -1.53 0.07
C MET A 156 -5.38 -0.59 0.68
N ALA A 157 -5.16 -0.12 1.91
CA ALA A 157 -6.03 0.84 2.58
C ALA A 157 -6.09 2.18 1.83
N GLY A 158 -4.96 2.70 1.38
CA GLY A 158 -4.85 3.92 0.58
C GLY A 158 -5.61 3.82 -0.73
N TRP A 159 -5.44 2.72 -1.45
CA TRP A 159 -6.17 2.45 -2.69
C TRP A 159 -7.69 2.42 -2.48
N ALA A 160 -8.17 1.69 -1.46
CA ALA A 160 -9.60 1.64 -1.16
C ALA A 160 -10.15 3.02 -0.75
N PHE A 161 -9.40 3.78 0.07
CA PHE A 161 -9.77 5.12 0.49
C PHE A 161 -9.89 6.08 -0.70
N ASP A 162 -8.91 6.09 -1.59
CA ASP A 162 -8.94 6.88 -2.80
C ASP A 162 -10.10 6.48 -3.71
N ARG A 163 -10.31 5.18 -3.82
CA ARG A 163 -11.32 4.61 -4.71
C ARG A 163 -12.74 4.85 -4.23
N PHE A 164 -13.02 4.61 -2.95
CA PHE A 164 -14.36 4.67 -2.36
C PHE A 164 -14.67 5.99 -1.66
N GLY A 165 -13.63 6.74 -1.30
CA GLY A 165 -13.71 8.09 -0.76
C GLY A 165 -13.79 9.14 -1.87
N PHE A 166 -12.70 9.82 -2.14
CA PHE A 166 -12.71 11.00 -3.00
C PHE A 166 -12.98 10.77 -4.48
N SER A 167 -12.73 9.57 -5.02
CA SER A 167 -13.16 9.21 -6.38
C SER A 167 -14.66 8.95 -6.48
N ALA A 168 -15.39 8.88 -5.36
CA ALA A 168 -16.84 8.75 -5.37
C ALA A 168 -17.53 9.95 -6.05
N ASP A 169 -16.91 11.14 -6.03
CA ASP A 169 -17.43 12.31 -6.76
C ASP A 169 -17.46 12.09 -8.26
N GLN A 170 -16.50 11.39 -8.81
CA GLN A 170 -16.42 11.08 -10.22
C GLN A 170 -17.50 10.08 -10.68
N ARG A 171 -18.06 9.29 -9.74
CA ARG A 171 -19.14 8.34 -9.99
C ARG A 171 -20.52 8.98 -10.00
N LYS A 172 -20.66 10.25 -9.59
CA LYS A 172 -21.94 10.98 -9.52
C LYS A 172 -22.49 11.37 -10.89
N ALA A 173 -21.74 11.14 -11.92
CA ALA A 173 -22.10 11.46 -13.28
C ALA A 173 -23.46 10.96 -13.73
N TYR A 174 -23.97 9.94 -13.09
CA TYR A 174 -25.19 9.26 -13.52
C TYR A 174 -26.46 9.78 -12.89
N THR A 175 -26.36 10.72 -11.96
CA THR A 175 -27.53 11.26 -11.30
C THR A 175 -27.56 12.76 -11.45
N LEU A 176 -28.51 13.19 -12.26
CA LEU A 176 -29.05 14.53 -12.31
C LEU A 176 -28.10 15.60 -12.88
N ARG A 177 -28.23 15.87 -14.17
CA ARG A 177 -28.15 17.26 -14.61
C ARG A 177 -29.20 18.06 -13.81
N PRO A 178 -28.84 18.93 -12.87
CA PRO A 178 -29.77 19.93 -12.41
C PRO A 178 -30.00 20.85 -13.62
N GLY A 179 -31.18 20.86 -14.14
CA GLY A 179 -31.55 21.72 -15.27
C GLY A 179 -31.27 21.16 -16.68
N ALA A 180 -31.42 19.84 -16.91
CA ALA A 180 -31.89 19.43 -18.22
C ALA A 180 -33.26 20.06 -18.40
N ALA A 181 -33.29 21.20 -19.11
CA ALA A 181 -34.53 21.75 -19.58
C ALA A 181 -35.33 20.62 -20.19
N PRO A 182 -36.64 20.49 -19.93
CA PRO A 182 -37.45 19.49 -20.57
C PRO A 182 -37.18 19.58 -22.07
N ALA A 183 -36.92 18.43 -22.69
CA ALA A 183 -36.71 18.39 -24.14
C ALA A 183 -37.79 19.26 -24.81
N PRO A 184 -37.43 20.12 -25.78
CA PRO A 184 -38.39 21.01 -26.38
C PRO A 184 -39.56 20.14 -26.86
N GLN A 185 -40.73 20.38 -26.30
CA GLN A 185 -41.99 19.81 -26.74
C GLN A 185 -42.24 20.32 -28.14
N GLY A 186 -41.75 19.63 -29.14
CA GLY A 186 -41.80 20.05 -30.54
C GLY A 186 -41.72 18.90 -31.53
N ALA A 187 -42.46 17.83 -31.27
CA ALA A 187 -42.88 16.89 -32.31
C ALA A 187 -44.27 16.40 -31.93
N GLN A 188 -45.27 17.19 -32.27
CA GLN A 188 -46.65 16.77 -32.32
C GLN A 188 -46.81 15.75 -33.45
N GLY A 189 -46.71 14.46 -33.10
CA GLY A 189 -47.34 13.39 -33.87
C GLY A 189 -48.65 13.06 -33.18
N GLY A 190 -49.77 13.28 -33.87
CA GLY A 190 -51.12 13.08 -33.37
C GLY A 190 -51.33 11.66 -32.83
N GLY A 191 -51.77 11.55 -31.61
CA GLY A 191 -52.17 10.34 -30.91
C GLY A 191 -53.21 10.72 -29.85
N ASP A 192 -54.30 10.06 -29.89
CA ASP A 192 -55.56 10.04 -29.18
C ASP A 192 -55.53 10.59 -27.72
N PRO A 193 -56.46 11.48 -27.33
CA PRO A 193 -56.46 12.12 -25.99
C PRO A 193 -57.22 11.32 -24.92
N ASP A 194 -57.15 10.01 -24.87
CA ASP A 194 -57.92 9.27 -23.87
C ASP A 194 -57.21 8.03 -23.30
N THR A 195 -56.04 8.22 -22.71
CA THR A 195 -55.54 7.30 -21.68
C THR A 195 -54.80 8.11 -20.61
N GLY A 196 -55.59 8.51 -19.62
CA GLY A 196 -55.06 9.08 -18.40
C GLY A 196 -54.17 8.09 -17.66
N ALA A 197 -52.97 8.49 -17.46
CA ALA A 197 -52.03 8.28 -16.36
C ALA A 197 -50.65 8.69 -16.88
N ASP A 198 -50.27 9.94 -16.65
CA ASP A 198 -48.85 10.32 -16.59
C ASP A 198 -48.19 9.51 -15.49
N ALA A 199 -47.84 8.26 -15.79
CA ALA A 199 -46.83 7.58 -15.02
C ALA A 199 -45.55 8.43 -15.17
N PRO A 200 -44.90 8.87 -14.08
CA PRO A 200 -43.63 9.56 -14.21
C PRO A 200 -42.75 8.64 -15.05
N VAL A 201 -42.28 9.14 -16.17
CA VAL A 201 -41.25 8.47 -16.95
C VAL A 201 -40.08 8.35 -16.00
N MET A 202 -39.99 7.23 -15.30
CA MET A 202 -38.77 6.83 -14.64
C MET A 202 -37.77 6.79 -15.79
N GLU A 203 -37.01 7.88 -15.92
CA GLU A 203 -35.81 7.84 -16.74
C GLU A 203 -35.07 6.59 -16.29
N ARG A 204 -34.98 5.60 -17.18
CA ARG A 204 -34.28 4.35 -16.93
C ARG A 204 -32.93 4.76 -16.39
N ALA A 205 -32.72 4.50 -15.12
CA ALA A 205 -31.39 4.62 -14.53
C ALA A 205 -30.49 3.79 -15.45
N ASN A 206 -29.72 4.45 -16.29
CA ASN A 206 -28.84 3.77 -17.20
C ASN A 206 -27.87 2.98 -16.30
N ALA A 207 -28.02 1.65 -16.32
CA ALA A 207 -27.00 0.77 -15.78
C ALA A 207 -25.72 1.17 -16.49
N GLY A 208 -24.86 1.92 -15.80
CA GLY A 208 -23.68 2.52 -16.40
C GLY A 208 -22.45 1.72 -16.05
N PHE A 209 -21.57 1.59 -17.01
CA PHE A 209 -20.24 1.06 -16.84
C PHE A 209 -19.24 2.22 -16.83
N GLN A 210 -18.31 2.21 -15.88
CA GLN A 210 -17.24 3.20 -15.78
C GLN A 210 -15.89 2.52 -15.57
N LEU A 211 -14.90 2.96 -16.31
CA LEU A 211 -13.49 2.60 -16.09
C LEU A 211 -12.75 3.75 -15.41
N TYR A 212 -11.90 3.42 -14.47
CA TYR A 212 -10.98 4.31 -13.80
C TYR A 212 -9.57 3.75 -13.95
N VAL A 213 -8.62 4.58 -14.39
CA VAL A 213 -7.21 4.19 -14.56
C VAL A 213 -6.32 5.33 -14.13
N GLY A 214 -5.13 5.01 -13.66
CA GLY A 214 -4.16 6.04 -13.31
C GLY A 214 -2.80 5.47 -12.93
N ALA A 215 -1.90 6.42 -12.63
CA ALA A 215 -0.57 6.14 -12.15
C ALA A 215 -0.15 7.21 -11.15
N SER A 216 0.76 6.87 -10.26
CA SER A 216 1.45 7.81 -9.37
C SER A 216 2.90 7.42 -9.22
N GLY A 217 3.75 8.43 -8.94
CA GLY A 217 5.14 8.25 -8.60
C GLY A 217 5.50 9.19 -7.45
N GLN A 218 6.28 8.68 -6.49
CA GLN A 218 6.72 9.42 -5.31
C GLN A 218 8.18 9.06 -5.02
N SER A 219 8.94 10.05 -4.56
CA SER A 219 10.19 9.83 -3.83
C SER A 219 9.88 9.93 -2.36
N TYR A 220 10.50 9.09 -1.55
CA TYR A 220 10.25 9.05 -0.11
C TYR A 220 11.54 8.86 0.68
N SER A 221 11.48 9.26 1.96
CA SER A 221 12.49 9.01 2.97
C SER A 221 11.80 8.38 4.18
N ALA A 222 12.37 7.31 4.72
CA ALA A 222 11.85 6.56 5.87
C ALA A 222 13.00 6.23 6.82
N GLY A 223 13.08 6.91 7.97
CA GLY A 223 14.26 6.89 8.83
C GLY A 223 15.48 7.36 8.04
N ASP A 224 16.50 6.52 8.03
CA ASP A 224 17.78 6.77 7.32
C ASP A 224 17.76 6.26 5.86
N PHE A 225 16.63 5.75 5.36
CA PHE A 225 16.52 5.15 4.04
C PHE A 225 15.72 6.02 3.07
N ASP A 226 16.26 6.20 1.87
CA ASP A 226 15.59 6.87 0.76
C ASP A 226 15.09 5.83 -0.26
N GLY A 227 14.02 6.17 -0.96
CA GLY A 227 13.46 5.29 -1.97
C GLY A 227 12.52 5.99 -2.93
N GLU A 228 12.09 5.25 -3.92
CA GLU A 228 11.14 5.67 -4.92
C GLU A 228 9.98 4.69 -5.00
N SER A 229 8.82 5.19 -5.39
CA SER A 229 7.61 4.41 -5.54
C SER A 229 6.89 4.77 -6.83
N ALA A 230 6.50 3.76 -7.59
CA ALA A 230 5.63 3.90 -8.75
C ALA A 230 4.43 2.97 -8.61
N THR A 231 3.24 3.49 -8.87
CA THR A 231 2.01 2.70 -8.79
C THR A 231 1.18 2.92 -10.04
N ILE A 232 0.69 1.84 -10.63
CA ILE A 232 -0.39 1.86 -11.63
C ILE A 232 -1.64 1.24 -11.03
N PHE A 233 -2.79 1.78 -11.37
CA PHE A 233 -4.05 1.30 -10.81
C PHE A 233 -5.19 1.39 -11.82
N GLY A 234 -6.20 0.54 -11.62
CA GLY A 234 -7.39 0.55 -12.42
C GLY A 234 -8.60 0.00 -11.68
N ALA A 235 -9.79 0.42 -12.11
CA ALA A 235 -11.03 -0.13 -11.59
C ALA A 235 -12.15 -0.08 -12.62
N ALA A 236 -13.11 -0.99 -12.47
CA ALA A 236 -14.35 -1.05 -13.23
C ALA A 236 -15.53 -0.94 -12.27
N ASP A 237 -16.48 -0.03 -12.58
CA ASP A 237 -17.71 0.14 -11.83
C ASP A 237 -18.91 -0.26 -12.66
N PHE A 238 -19.78 -1.02 -12.05
CA PHE A 238 -21.07 -1.44 -12.59
C PHE A 238 -22.18 -0.86 -11.71
N ASN A 239 -22.96 0.06 -12.23
CA ASN A 239 -24.10 0.62 -11.50
C ASN A 239 -25.36 -0.17 -11.87
N PHE A 240 -25.92 -0.93 -10.91
CA PHE A 240 -27.15 -1.68 -11.08
C PHE A 240 -28.38 -0.79 -10.93
N SER A 241 -28.23 0.28 -10.14
CA SER A 241 -29.24 1.29 -9.92
C SER A 241 -28.58 2.64 -9.59
N THR A 242 -29.39 3.67 -9.41
CA THR A 242 -28.90 4.97 -8.90
C THR A 242 -28.29 4.85 -7.49
N ARG A 243 -28.66 3.82 -6.72
CA ARG A 243 -28.25 3.67 -5.31
C ARG A 243 -27.19 2.59 -5.08
N VAL A 244 -27.14 1.55 -5.90
CA VAL A 244 -26.27 0.39 -5.66
C VAL A 244 -25.44 0.08 -6.88
N GLY A 245 -24.16 -0.16 -6.67
CA GLY A 245 -23.22 -0.59 -7.69
C GLY A 245 -22.29 -1.68 -7.19
N LEU A 246 -21.42 -2.13 -8.08
CA LEU A 246 -20.30 -3.03 -7.82
C LEU A 246 -19.04 -2.37 -8.36
N SER A 247 -17.96 -2.39 -7.61
CA SER A 247 -16.66 -1.88 -8.01
C SER A 247 -15.62 -2.97 -7.89
N LEU A 248 -14.92 -3.25 -8.97
CA LEU A 248 -13.73 -4.12 -8.98
C LEU A 248 -12.52 -3.28 -9.32
N GLY A 249 -11.48 -3.34 -8.52
CA GLY A 249 -10.26 -2.56 -8.71
C GLY A 249 -9.00 -3.34 -8.43
N SER A 250 -7.89 -2.86 -8.97
CA SER A 250 -6.55 -3.42 -8.75
C SER A 250 -5.49 -2.33 -8.78
N PHE A 251 -4.37 -2.62 -8.14
CA PHE A 251 -3.15 -1.84 -8.30
C PHE A 251 -1.93 -2.77 -8.40
N LEU A 252 -0.89 -2.25 -9.03
CA LEU A 252 0.46 -2.79 -9.01
C LEU A 252 1.39 -1.66 -8.62
N ALA A 253 2.18 -1.86 -7.57
CA ALA A 253 3.18 -0.90 -7.14
C ALA A 253 4.56 -1.53 -7.12
N TYR A 254 5.55 -0.70 -7.43
CA TYR A 254 6.96 -1.00 -7.36
C TYR A 254 7.63 0.04 -6.49
N ASN A 255 8.43 -0.39 -5.54
CA ASN A 255 9.21 0.46 -4.66
C ASN A 255 10.67 0.08 -4.73
N THR A 256 11.53 1.06 -4.56
CA THR A 256 12.94 0.83 -4.23
C THR A 256 13.23 1.38 -2.85
N VAL A 257 14.09 0.73 -2.10
CA VAL A 257 14.67 1.20 -0.83
C VAL A 257 16.15 0.92 -0.92
N GLY A 258 16.99 1.96 -0.97
CA GLY A 258 18.36 1.76 -1.40
C GLY A 258 18.38 1.06 -2.77
N ASP A 259 19.12 -0.05 -2.90
CA ASP A 259 19.15 -0.89 -4.10
C ASP A 259 18.12 -2.04 -4.07
N ALA A 260 17.36 -2.20 -2.99
CA ALA A 260 16.37 -3.28 -2.87
C ALA A 260 15.06 -2.95 -3.59
N ASP A 261 14.54 -3.95 -4.31
CA ASP A 261 13.31 -3.87 -5.08
C ASP A 261 12.14 -4.55 -4.33
N VAL A 262 10.99 -3.89 -4.28
CA VAL A 262 9.76 -4.42 -3.67
C VAL A 262 8.58 -4.28 -4.63
N PHE A 263 7.84 -5.36 -4.79
CA PHE A 263 6.62 -5.38 -5.60
C PHE A 263 5.39 -5.58 -4.72
N HIS A 264 4.32 -4.85 -5.02
CA HIS A 264 3.02 -5.01 -4.37
C HIS A 264 1.92 -5.14 -5.42
N VAL A 265 0.96 -6.01 -5.16
CA VAL A 265 -0.25 -6.15 -5.97
C VAL A 265 -1.46 -6.20 -5.04
N GLY A 266 -2.56 -5.61 -5.49
CA GLY A 266 -3.82 -5.70 -4.74
C GLY A 266 -5.04 -5.74 -5.64
N LEU A 267 -6.04 -6.49 -5.20
CA LEU A 267 -7.38 -6.55 -5.77
C LEU A 267 -8.39 -6.09 -4.73
N THR A 268 -9.41 -5.36 -5.16
CA THR A 268 -10.45 -4.81 -4.29
C THR A 268 -11.81 -5.04 -4.92
N LEU A 269 -12.74 -5.56 -4.15
CA LEU A 269 -14.15 -5.69 -4.51
C LEU A 269 -14.98 -4.88 -3.53
N GLY A 270 -15.78 -3.91 -4.01
CA GLY A 270 -16.63 -3.07 -3.16
C GLY A 270 -18.05 -2.95 -3.68
N VAL A 271 -18.97 -2.69 -2.77
CA VAL A 271 -20.37 -2.48 -3.05
C VAL A 271 -20.78 -1.07 -2.61
N PRO A 272 -20.64 -0.03 -3.47
CA PRO A 272 -21.09 1.31 -3.14
C PRO A 272 -22.61 1.37 -3.02
N VAL A 273 -23.08 1.83 -1.84
CA VAL A 273 -24.48 2.08 -1.51
C VAL A 273 -24.67 3.57 -1.26
N ARG A 274 -25.43 4.23 -2.11
CA ARG A 274 -25.74 5.67 -2.01
C ARG A 274 -27.00 5.86 -1.16
N LEU A 275 -26.82 6.39 0.04
CA LEU A 275 -27.89 6.61 1.00
C LEU A 275 -28.63 7.91 0.70
N VAL A 276 -27.91 8.94 0.27
CA VAL A 276 -28.47 10.24 -0.13
C VAL A 276 -27.92 10.60 -1.50
N LEU A 277 -28.81 10.92 -2.44
CA LEU A 277 -28.46 11.33 -3.80
C LEU A 277 -28.49 12.86 -3.94
N PRO A 278 -27.64 13.44 -4.80
CA PRO A 278 -27.72 14.86 -5.13
C PRO A 278 -29.09 15.18 -5.74
N GLY A 279 -29.71 16.27 -5.27
CA GLY A 279 -31.02 16.71 -5.77
C GLY A 279 -32.24 16.13 -5.06
N GLU A 280 -32.09 15.23 -4.09
CA GLU A 280 -33.16 14.77 -3.20
C GLU A 280 -33.47 15.81 -2.10
N ALA A 281 -33.80 17.05 -2.46
CA ALA A 281 -34.10 18.14 -1.55
C ALA A 281 -33.00 18.49 -0.50
N THR A 282 -31.79 17.93 -0.67
CA THR A 282 -30.66 18.17 0.22
C THR A 282 -29.39 18.52 -0.57
N PRO A 283 -28.52 19.41 -0.04
CA PRO A 283 -27.25 19.74 -0.66
C PRO A 283 -26.20 18.65 -0.39
N PHE A 284 -26.56 17.50 0.15
CA PHE A 284 -25.65 16.45 0.57
C PHE A 284 -25.70 15.24 -0.35
N THR A 285 -24.57 14.56 -0.47
CA THR A 285 -24.46 13.19 -0.98
C THR A 285 -23.82 12.34 0.07
N TRP A 286 -24.40 11.18 0.35
CA TRP A 286 -23.81 10.24 1.29
C TRP A 286 -23.76 8.84 0.67
N GLN A 287 -22.57 8.26 0.65
CA GLN A 287 -22.31 6.91 0.17
C GLN A 287 -21.56 6.11 1.23
N VAL A 288 -21.93 4.86 1.40
CA VAL A 288 -21.22 3.89 2.22
C VAL A 288 -20.80 2.73 1.32
N THR A 289 -19.56 2.28 1.43
CA THR A 289 -19.04 1.19 0.60
C THR A 289 -18.35 0.16 1.48
N PRO A 290 -19.02 -0.96 1.81
CA PRO A 290 -18.31 -2.14 2.30
C PRO A 290 -17.48 -2.75 1.17
N PHE A 291 -16.29 -3.28 1.51
CA PHE A 291 -15.38 -3.86 0.54
C PHE A 291 -14.50 -4.96 1.16
N GLY A 292 -14.01 -5.85 0.29
CA GLY A 292 -12.99 -6.84 0.59
C GLY A 292 -11.77 -6.64 -0.32
N GLN A 293 -10.61 -7.04 0.17
CA GLN A 293 -9.35 -6.92 -0.52
C GLN A 293 -8.51 -8.18 -0.36
N VAL A 294 -7.73 -8.48 -1.38
CA VAL A 294 -6.63 -9.43 -1.32
C VAL A 294 -5.42 -8.79 -1.98
N GLY A 295 -4.27 -8.92 -1.38
CA GLY A 295 -3.04 -8.35 -1.91
C GLY A 295 -1.84 -9.18 -1.50
N GLY A 296 -0.74 -8.93 -2.15
CA GLY A 296 0.52 -9.56 -1.84
C GLY A 296 1.68 -8.65 -2.17
N SER A 297 2.79 -8.96 -1.58
CA SER A 297 4.06 -8.30 -1.81
C SER A 297 5.19 -9.31 -1.83
N GLY A 298 6.30 -8.91 -2.42
CA GLY A 298 7.52 -9.69 -2.41
C GLY A 298 8.73 -8.85 -2.76
N SER A 299 9.82 -9.16 -2.11
CA SER A 299 11.14 -8.65 -2.38
C SER A 299 12.13 -9.79 -2.22
N GLU A 300 12.83 -10.10 -3.28
CA GLU A 300 13.94 -11.06 -3.25
C GLU A 300 15.13 -10.45 -2.48
N ASP A 301 15.34 -9.16 -2.66
CA ASP A 301 16.45 -8.41 -2.04
C ASP A 301 16.28 -8.30 -0.52
N ILE A 302 15.06 -8.06 -0.04
CA ILE A 302 14.76 -7.99 1.40
C ILE A 302 14.51 -9.39 1.99
N GLY A 303 14.26 -10.40 1.14
CA GLY A 303 13.89 -11.74 1.60
C GLY A 303 12.54 -11.77 2.33
N ALA A 304 11.63 -10.85 1.99
CA ALA A 304 10.35 -10.69 2.64
C ALA A 304 9.21 -10.69 1.62
N GLY A 305 8.03 -11.06 2.09
CA GLY A 305 6.82 -11.05 1.29
C GLY A 305 5.66 -11.72 2.00
N GLY A 306 4.49 -11.68 1.40
CA GLY A 306 3.31 -12.33 1.99
C GLY A 306 2.05 -12.11 1.18
N LEU A 307 1.05 -12.91 1.48
CA LEU A 307 -0.33 -12.75 1.05
C LEU A 307 -1.13 -12.14 2.20
N ILE A 308 -1.93 -11.13 1.91
CA ILE A 308 -2.73 -10.39 2.88
C ILE A 308 -4.17 -10.35 2.38
N ILE A 309 -5.10 -10.68 3.27
CA ILE A 309 -6.54 -10.57 3.02
C ILE A 309 -7.10 -9.55 4.01
N GLY A 310 -8.04 -8.75 3.57
CA GLY A 310 -8.66 -7.77 4.43
C GLY A 310 -10.01 -7.31 3.93
N GLY A 311 -10.65 -6.50 4.75
CA GLY A 311 -11.92 -5.90 4.41
C GLY A 311 -12.22 -4.69 5.27
N GLY A 312 -13.14 -3.88 4.82
CA GLY A 312 -13.44 -2.64 5.49
C GLY A 312 -14.71 -1.97 4.99
N ILE A 313 -14.86 -0.76 5.48
CA ILE A 313 -15.98 0.11 5.11
C ILE A 313 -15.48 1.54 4.91
N THR A 314 -15.91 2.18 3.83
CA THR A 314 -15.67 3.59 3.57
C THR A 314 -16.98 4.35 3.59
N SER A 315 -17.03 5.47 4.31
CA SER A 315 -18.11 6.44 4.29
C SER A 315 -17.63 7.71 3.59
N TYR A 316 -18.36 8.15 2.59
CA TYR A 316 -18.13 9.38 1.85
C TYR A 316 -19.33 10.30 1.98
N LEU A 317 -19.10 11.52 2.49
CA LEU A 317 -20.09 12.57 2.60
C LEU A 317 -19.62 13.81 1.85
N ALA A 318 -20.44 14.33 0.95
CA ALA A 318 -20.14 15.57 0.24
C ALA A 318 -21.26 16.59 0.45
N TRP A 319 -20.88 17.82 0.74
CA TRP A 319 -21.74 18.99 0.83
C TRP A 319 -21.49 19.88 -0.39
N HIS A 320 -22.53 20.04 -1.23
CA HIS A 320 -22.56 20.93 -2.38
C HIS A 320 -22.96 22.33 -1.91
N ILE A 321 -21.98 23.14 -1.49
CA ILE A 321 -22.18 24.48 -0.94
C ILE A 321 -22.78 25.41 -2.02
N SER A 322 -22.35 25.22 -3.26
CA SER A 322 -22.88 25.95 -4.43
C SER A 322 -22.60 25.14 -5.69
N ASP A 323 -23.01 25.62 -6.86
CA ASP A 323 -22.71 24.99 -8.16
C ASP A 323 -21.19 24.92 -8.45
N ARG A 324 -20.39 25.69 -7.73
CA ARG A 324 -18.94 25.74 -7.90
C ARG A 324 -18.16 25.03 -6.82
N TRP A 325 -18.66 24.99 -5.58
CA TRP A 325 -17.91 24.53 -4.43
C TRP A 325 -18.51 23.28 -3.79
N THR A 326 -17.67 22.28 -3.61
CA THR A 326 -18.02 21.05 -2.88
C THR A 326 -17.00 20.82 -1.77
N LEU A 327 -17.48 20.59 -0.56
CA LEU A 327 -16.70 20.08 0.56
C LEU A 327 -17.03 18.61 0.73
N ALA A 328 -16.01 17.75 0.76
CA ALA A 328 -16.17 16.32 0.93
C ALA A 328 -15.37 15.82 2.12
N MET A 329 -15.93 14.85 2.84
CA MET A 329 -15.30 14.11 3.91
C MET A 329 -15.37 12.62 3.59
N ALA A 330 -14.26 11.92 3.80
CA ALA A 330 -14.20 10.47 3.69
C ALA A 330 -13.63 9.88 4.98
N ASN A 331 -14.21 8.77 5.43
CA ASN A 331 -13.75 8.01 6.58
C ASN A 331 -13.72 6.54 6.22
N GLN A 332 -12.67 5.84 6.61
CA GLN A 332 -12.47 4.42 6.34
C GLN A 332 -11.91 3.71 7.55
N TYR A 333 -12.37 2.49 7.75
CA TYR A 333 -11.72 1.49 8.58
C TYR A 333 -11.53 0.22 7.77
N THR A 334 -10.34 -0.36 7.86
CA THR A 334 -9.99 -1.64 7.21
C THR A 334 -9.22 -2.49 8.19
N HIS A 335 -9.45 -3.80 8.18
CA HIS A 335 -8.66 -4.76 8.94
C HIS A 335 -8.05 -5.79 7.99
N TYR A 336 -6.80 -6.15 8.24
CA TYR A 336 -5.99 -7.05 7.42
C TYR A 336 -5.42 -8.18 8.26
N GLU A 337 -5.40 -9.37 7.64
CA GLU A 337 -4.75 -10.57 8.18
C GLU A 337 -3.77 -11.11 7.14
N GLY A 338 -2.62 -11.55 7.61
CA GLY A 338 -1.64 -12.28 6.81
C GLY A 338 -2.04 -13.73 6.63
N GLU A 339 -1.90 -14.24 5.41
CA GLU A 339 -2.14 -15.64 5.10
C GLU A 339 -0.83 -16.38 4.99
N LYS A 340 -0.79 -17.56 5.59
CA LYS A 340 0.37 -18.46 5.52
C LYS A 340 0.56 -18.97 4.10
N LEU A 341 1.78 -18.86 3.60
CA LEU A 341 2.19 -19.44 2.34
C LEU A 341 3.14 -20.60 2.59
N SER A 342 2.84 -21.75 2.00
CA SER A 342 3.69 -22.94 2.07
C SER A 342 4.27 -23.25 0.69
N PHE A 343 5.60 -23.23 0.59
CA PHE A 343 6.33 -23.61 -0.63
C PHE A 343 7.33 -24.70 -0.28
N SER A 344 7.10 -25.91 -0.81
CA SER A 344 7.94 -27.07 -0.50
C SER A 344 8.06 -27.28 1.01
N ASP A 345 9.24 -27.08 1.58
CA ASP A 345 9.54 -27.26 3.02
C ASP A 345 9.50 -25.95 3.81
N PHE A 346 9.19 -24.81 3.15
CA PHE A 346 9.11 -23.50 3.78
C PHE A 346 7.67 -23.11 4.04
N GLU A 347 7.39 -22.61 5.24
CA GLU A 347 6.16 -21.97 5.63
C GLU A 347 6.47 -20.52 5.99
N ILE A 348 5.86 -19.57 5.27
CA ILE A 348 6.01 -18.13 5.51
C ILE A 348 4.67 -17.61 6.02
N ASP A 349 4.67 -17.08 7.24
CA ASP A 349 3.55 -16.33 7.82
C ASP A 349 4.04 -14.87 7.96
N PRO A 350 3.44 -13.91 7.24
CA PRO A 350 3.91 -12.51 7.32
C PRO A 350 3.64 -11.85 8.68
N GLY A 351 2.93 -12.53 9.60
CA GLY A 351 2.65 -12.03 10.94
C GLY A 351 1.74 -10.80 10.98
N VAL A 352 1.01 -10.53 9.90
CA VAL A 352 0.12 -9.35 9.80
C VAL A 352 -1.19 -9.63 10.50
N SER A 353 -1.59 -8.73 11.41
CA SER A 353 -2.94 -8.57 11.95
C SER A 353 -3.08 -7.10 12.31
N GLN A 354 -3.62 -6.28 11.38
CA GLN A 354 -3.50 -4.83 11.46
C GLN A 354 -4.78 -4.15 11.00
N GLY A 355 -5.23 -3.18 11.79
CA GLY A 355 -6.26 -2.22 11.38
C GLY A 355 -5.66 -0.93 10.83
N VAL A 356 -6.30 -0.35 9.82
CA VAL A 356 -5.93 0.95 9.26
C VAL A 356 -7.14 1.85 9.24
N MET A 357 -7.05 2.99 9.91
CA MET A 357 -8.04 4.07 9.86
C MET A 357 -7.55 5.19 8.96
N LYS A 358 -8.46 5.72 8.12
CA LYS A 358 -8.18 6.91 7.29
C LYS A 358 -9.34 7.89 7.37
N HIS A 359 -9.00 9.17 7.58
CA HIS A 359 -9.94 10.28 7.63
C HIS A 359 -9.46 11.37 6.70
N GLY A 360 -10.33 11.93 5.87
CA GLY A 360 -9.90 12.96 4.93
C GLY A 360 -10.96 14.01 4.68
N LEU A 361 -10.47 15.20 4.33
CA LEU A 361 -11.26 16.34 3.89
C LEU A 361 -10.74 16.80 2.53
N ARG A 362 -11.65 17.18 1.65
CA ARG A 362 -11.34 17.70 0.31
C ARG A 362 -12.29 18.81 -0.07
N VAL A 363 -11.73 19.92 -0.54
CA VAL A 363 -12.47 21.01 -1.18
C VAL A 363 -12.25 20.92 -2.67
N SER A 364 -13.30 21.02 -3.46
CA SER A 364 -13.24 21.09 -4.92
C SER A 364 -13.94 22.33 -5.41
N CYS A 365 -13.34 22.99 -6.41
CA CYS A 365 -13.89 24.20 -7.04
C CYS A 365 -13.96 24.02 -8.54
N ARG A 366 -15.14 24.18 -9.12
CA ARG A 366 -15.34 24.26 -10.57
C ARG A 366 -14.89 25.63 -11.05
N LEU A 367 -13.83 25.65 -11.87
CA LEU A 367 -13.26 26.88 -12.45
C LEU A 367 -14.01 27.30 -13.71
N THR A 368 -14.32 26.33 -14.58
CA THR A 368 -15.12 26.48 -15.81
C THR A 368 -16.05 25.27 -15.97
N GLU A 369 -16.73 25.16 -17.09
CA GLU A 369 -17.57 24.00 -17.40
C GLU A 369 -16.76 22.68 -17.47
N CYS A 370 -15.48 22.76 -17.88
CA CYS A 370 -14.62 21.60 -18.09
C CYS A 370 -13.44 21.52 -17.10
N TRP A 371 -13.10 22.59 -16.38
CA TRP A 371 -11.98 22.61 -15.47
C TRP A 371 -12.42 22.71 -14.03
N TYR A 372 -11.76 21.92 -13.17
CA TYR A 372 -11.91 22.03 -11.73
C TYR A 372 -10.54 21.94 -11.02
N ALA A 373 -10.45 22.52 -9.84
CA ALA A 373 -9.32 22.36 -8.94
C ALA A 373 -9.78 21.69 -7.65
N TYR A 374 -8.85 21.02 -6.99
CA TYR A 374 -9.12 20.44 -5.67
C TYR A 374 -7.90 20.59 -4.76
N ALA A 375 -8.19 20.66 -3.46
CA ALA A 375 -7.19 20.55 -2.40
C ALA A 375 -7.78 19.76 -1.25
N GLY A 376 -6.96 19.00 -0.57
CA GLY A 376 -7.41 18.19 0.56
C GLY A 376 -6.24 17.58 1.31
N ALA A 377 -6.57 16.93 2.40
CA ALA A 377 -5.63 16.11 3.16
C ALA A 377 -6.37 14.92 3.76
N SER A 378 -5.66 13.83 3.96
CA SER A 378 -6.12 12.72 4.79
C SER A 378 -5.12 12.42 5.90
N TYR A 379 -5.63 11.94 7.02
CA TYR A 379 -4.88 11.40 8.12
C TYR A 379 -5.08 9.89 8.15
N SER A 380 -4.00 9.17 8.29
CA SER A 380 -3.96 7.71 8.36
C SER A 380 -3.31 7.28 9.66
N THR A 381 -3.82 6.21 10.26
CA THR A 381 -3.21 5.61 11.44
C THR A 381 -3.41 4.10 11.43
N PHE A 382 -2.40 3.39 11.88
CA PHE A 382 -2.49 1.98 12.23
C PHE A 382 -3.17 1.83 13.60
N THR A 383 -3.85 0.71 13.85
CA THR A 383 -4.52 0.44 15.14
C THR A 383 -3.69 -0.39 16.09
N ASP A 384 -2.69 -1.09 15.57
CA ASP A 384 -1.72 -1.87 16.33
C ASP A 384 -0.31 -1.27 16.14
N ASP A 385 0.67 -1.80 16.83
CA ASP A 385 2.05 -1.32 16.80
C ASP A 385 2.60 -1.30 15.37
N ALA A 386 3.20 -0.18 14.99
CA ALA A 386 3.78 0.06 13.68
C ALA A 386 5.05 0.91 13.80
N SER A 387 5.97 0.79 12.85
CA SER A 387 7.19 1.61 12.83
C SER A 387 6.87 3.09 12.55
N ILE A 388 5.82 3.34 11.77
CA ILE A 388 5.27 4.67 11.49
C ILE A 388 3.77 4.59 11.77
N ASP A 389 3.38 4.96 12.99
CA ASP A 389 2.01 4.79 13.49
C ASP A 389 0.97 5.60 12.72
N SER A 390 1.36 6.78 12.24
CA SER A 390 0.42 7.68 11.58
C SER A 390 1.10 8.66 10.63
N TRP A 391 0.34 9.11 9.64
CA TRP A 391 0.82 10.11 8.67
C TRP A 391 -0.32 10.96 8.10
N VAL A 392 0.02 12.15 7.63
CA VAL A 392 -0.87 13.07 6.91
C VAL A 392 -0.54 13.05 5.43
N SER A 393 -1.56 12.93 4.59
CA SER A 393 -1.42 12.90 3.13
C SER A 393 -2.12 14.11 2.48
N PRO A 394 -1.43 15.26 2.33
CA PRO A 394 -1.95 16.37 1.55
C PRO A 394 -1.98 16.05 0.05
N ALA A 395 -2.98 16.60 -0.63
CA ALA A 395 -3.11 16.50 -2.08
C ALA A 395 -3.69 17.79 -2.67
N VAL A 396 -3.16 18.21 -3.80
CA VAL A 396 -3.68 19.35 -4.58
C VAL A 396 -3.59 19.03 -6.06
N GLY A 397 -4.59 19.46 -6.82
CA GLY A 397 -4.55 19.18 -8.25
C GLY A 397 -5.64 19.88 -9.05
N VAL A 398 -5.60 19.63 -10.34
CA VAL A 398 -6.55 20.11 -11.31
C VAL A 398 -7.09 18.96 -12.14
N GLY A 399 -8.30 19.09 -12.65
CA GLY A 399 -8.87 18.11 -13.56
C GLY A 399 -9.56 18.79 -14.74
N TYR A 400 -9.57 18.07 -15.85
CA TYR A 400 -10.26 18.43 -17.08
C TYR A 400 -11.29 17.37 -17.43
N GLY A 401 -12.48 17.78 -17.79
CA GLY A 401 -13.60 16.93 -18.13
C GLY A 401 -14.82 17.26 -17.28
N SER A 402 -15.89 16.54 -17.49
CA SER A 402 -17.07 16.68 -16.63
C SER A 402 -16.78 16.00 -15.29
N ILE A 403 -17.04 16.70 -14.19
CA ILE A 403 -17.02 16.06 -12.85
C ILE A 403 -17.92 14.83 -12.83
N ALA A 404 -18.85 14.82 -13.74
CA ALA A 404 -19.90 13.84 -13.91
C ALA A 404 -19.75 12.93 -15.14
N GLY A 405 -18.68 13.02 -15.91
CA GLY A 405 -18.45 12.27 -17.14
C GLY A 405 -17.00 11.80 -17.24
N SER A 406 -16.59 11.49 -18.47
CA SER A 406 -15.18 11.17 -18.72
C SER A 406 -14.28 12.38 -18.45
N GLY A 407 -13.15 12.13 -17.87
CA GLY A 407 -12.21 13.19 -17.51
C GLY A 407 -10.84 12.68 -17.07
N VAL A 408 -9.90 13.60 -16.93
CA VAL A 408 -8.56 13.36 -16.43
C VAL A 408 -8.21 14.35 -15.31
N GLN A 409 -7.47 13.92 -14.32
CA GLN A 409 -6.93 14.76 -13.26
C GLN A 409 -5.44 14.53 -13.10
N ILE A 410 -4.73 15.58 -12.74
CA ILE A 410 -3.33 15.55 -12.33
C ILE A 410 -3.20 16.29 -11.01
N GLY A 411 -2.38 15.79 -10.12
CA GLY A 411 -2.17 16.41 -8.82
C GLY A 411 -0.82 16.06 -8.23
N PHE A 412 -0.41 16.91 -7.30
CA PHE A 412 0.68 16.67 -6.38
C PHE A 412 0.11 15.96 -5.15
N ILE A 413 0.83 14.98 -4.65
CA ILE A 413 0.52 14.19 -3.45
C ILE A 413 1.75 14.14 -2.54
N GLY A 414 1.53 14.06 -1.26
CA GLY A 414 2.60 13.85 -0.28
C GLY A 414 2.10 13.03 0.89
N ASP A 415 3.02 12.43 1.63
CA ASP A 415 2.76 11.72 2.89
C ASP A 415 3.81 12.18 3.90
N TYR A 416 3.38 12.53 5.11
CA TYR A 416 4.26 13.07 6.15
C TYR A 416 3.88 12.47 7.51
N GLY A 417 4.81 11.74 8.13
CA GLY A 417 4.70 11.13 9.45
C GLY A 417 5.98 11.29 10.23
N ASP A 418 6.04 10.71 11.42
CA ASP A 418 7.27 10.63 12.18
C ASP A 418 8.26 9.75 11.42
N ASP A 419 9.49 10.27 11.20
CA ASP A 419 10.56 9.62 10.44
C ASP A 419 10.17 9.16 9.03
N TYR A 420 9.10 9.77 8.45
CA TYR A 420 8.63 9.48 7.11
C TYR A 420 8.18 10.73 6.36
N SER A 421 8.68 10.85 5.14
CA SER A 421 8.19 11.86 4.20
C SER A 421 8.18 11.31 2.78
N ALA A 422 7.11 11.62 2.03
CA ALA A 422 7.05 11.31 0.61
C ALA A 422 6.42 12.49 -0.15
N SER A 423 6.83 12.65 -1.40
CA SER A 423 6.21 13.61 -2.30
C SER A 423 6.26 13.13 -3.74
N GLY A 424 5.23 13.48 -4.51
CA GLY A 424 5.16 13.02 -5.88
C GLY A 424 3.93 13.50 -6.63
N PHE A 425 3.69 12.85 -7.75
CA PHE A 425 2.60 13.21 -8.66
C PHE A 425 1.68 12.01 -8.91
N ARG A 426 0.42 12.35 -9.20
CA ARG A 426 -0.60 11.40 -9.60
C ARG A 426 -1.33 11.91 -10.83
N ILE A 427 -1.55 11.01 -11.78
CA ILE A 427 -2.47 11.19 -12.90
C ILE A 427 -3.55 10.12 -12.85
N ALA A 428 -4.79 10.49 -13.04
CA ALA A 428 -5.88 9.54 -13.09
C ALA A 428 -6.95 9.99 -14.07
N GLY A 429 -7.62 9.05 -14.70
CA GLY A 429 -8.71 9.31 -15.63
C GLY A 429 -9.88 8.36 -15.42
N ASN A 430 -11.06 8.82 -15.78
CA ASN A 430 -12.27 8.01 -15.81
C ASN A 430 -12.93 8.10 -17.20
N LEU A 431 -13.42 6.96 -17.65
CA LEU A 431 -14.19 6.81 -18.88
C LEU A 431 -15.58 6.28 -18.51
N VAL A 432 -16.58 6.94 -19.01
CA VAL A 432 -17.99 6.63 -18.76
C VAL A 432 -18.62 6.14 -20.05
N PHE A 433 -19.33 4.98 -20.01
CA PHE A 433 -19.96 4.34 -21.16
C PHE A 433 -21.47 4.19 -20.98
#